data_f19e2c59bda4d0f7ac72903ed54e8af1
#
_entry.id   f19e2c59bda4d0f7ac72903ed54e8af1
#
_cell.length_a   1.000
_cell.length_b   1.000
_cell.length_c   1.000
_cell.angle_alpha   90.00
_cell.angle_beta   90.00
_cell.angle_gamma   90.00
#
_symmetry.space_group_name_H-M   'P 1'
#
loop_
_entity.id
_entity.type
_entity.pdbx_description
1 polymer ?
#
loop_
_entity_poly.entity_id
_entity_poly.type
_entity_poly.pdbx_seq_one_letter_code
_entity_poly.pdbx_strand_id
1 'polypeptide(L)'
;NSRMMSSEISTYLTGRYVAFRIYTLSFGEYLTFKKQYAAVGEPRQELANYIRLGGFPATHLRSFSQDEIYTIVRDIYNSTIFSDIVKRNQVRKVDQLERVVKYTFNNVGNTFSAKSISDYLKAEHRTIDNETVYAYLEKLEKAYLLHRCSRYDLQGKELLKTQEKFYLADTSLRYAVLGYNADTVAASLENVVYLELCRRGYTVNIGKNGDGEIDFVATRQNEKLYVQVTERITSEKTECREYDRLLDIRDNYPKYVLRTDDFAGGNYEGIQTMHVADFLLSAAF
;
A
#
# COMPACT_ATOMS: atom_id res chain seq x y z
N ASN A 1 -0.22 -19.81 -1.79
CA ASN A 1 0.57 -18.87 -1.00
C ASN A 1 1.95 -19.45 -0.68
N SER A 2 2.99 -19.02 -1.40
CA SER A 2 4.34 -19.63 -1.33
C SER A 2 5.02 -19.45 0.04
N ARG A 3 4.84 -18.33 0.71
CA ARG A 3 5.42 -18.11 2.05
C ARG A 3 4.77 -18.97 3.12
N MET A 4 3.52 -19.31 2.97
CA MET A 4 2.81 -20.17 3.91
C MET A 4 3.09 -21.66 3.67
N MET A 5 3.43 -22.05 2.45
CA MET A 5 3.95 -23.38 2.12
C MET A 5 5.43 -23.53 2.49
N SER A 6 6.15 -22.44 2.65
CA SER A 6 7.60 -22.43 2.59
C SER A 6 8.33 -22.72 3.91
N SER A 7 7.69 -22.76 5.07
CA SER A 7 8.44 -23.14 6.29
C SER A 7 8.91 -24.60 6.23
N GLU A 8 8.15 -25.50 5.63
CA GLU A 8 8.55 -26.89 5.44
C GLU A 8 9.29 -27.09 4.10
N ILE A 9 8.78 -26.50 3.01
CA ILE A 9 9.37 -26.66 1.66
C ILE A 9 10.67 -25.88 1.52
N SER A 10 10.81 -24.70 2.15
CA SER A 10 12.07 -23.93 2.09
C SER A 10 13.24 -24.67 2.73
N THR A 11 12.99 -25.45 3.76
CA THR A 11 14.02 -26.28 4.42
C THR A 11 14.53 -27.38 3.48
N TYR A 12 13.64 -27.98 2.66
CA TYR A 12 13.99 -29.02 1.70
C TYR A 12 14.54 -28.49 0.37
N LEU A 13 14.22 -27.25 0.00
CA LEU A 13 14.56 -26.65 -1.30
C LEU A 13 15.57 -25.51 -1.21
N THR A 14 16.22 -25.30 -0.07
CA THR A 14 17.18 -24.20 0.12
C THR A 14 18.20 -24.15 -1.02
N GLY A 15 18.26 -23.02 -1.72
CA GLY A 15 19.14 -22.79 -2.86
C GLY A 15 18.71 -23.42 -4.20
N ARG A 16 17.51 -24.02 -4.29
CA ARG A 16 17.03 -24.74 -5.48
C ARG A 16 15.77 -24.13 -6.12
N TYR A 17 15.34 -22.95 -5.68
CA TYR A 17 14.17 -22.27 -6.26
C TYR A 17 14.40 -20.77 -6.41
N VAL A 18 13.69 -20.18 -7.36
CA VAL A 18 13.59 -18.75 -7.55
C VAL A 18 12.16 -18.33 -7.18
N ALA A 19 12.02 -17.37 -6.27
CA ALA A 19 10.72 -16.86 -5.85
C ALA A 19 10.34 -15.63 -6.68
N PHE A 20 9.20 -15.70 -7.33
CA PHE A 20 8.59 -14.55 -7.99
C PHE A 20 7.44 -14.02 -7.15
N ARG A 21 7.48 -12.72 -6.81
CA ARG A 21 6.36 -12.06 -6.15
C ARG A 21 5.37 -11.60 -7.21
N ILE A 22 4.13 -12.10 -7.12
CA ILE A 22 3.03 -11.69 -7.99
C ILE A 22 2.13 -10.76 -7.19
N TYR A 23 1.90 -9.56 -7.72
CA TYR A 23 0.97 -8.57 -7.18
C TYR A 23 -0.40 -8.71 -7.86
N THR A 24 -1.41 -8.02 -7.34
CA THR A 24 -2.66 -7.80 -8.06
C THR A 24 -2.39 -6.97 -9.32
N LEU A 25 -3.34 -6.84 -10.24
CA LEU A 25 -3.13 -6.09 -11.48
C LEU A 25 -2.59 -4.69 -11.20
N SER A 26 -1.58 -4.28 -11.96
CA SER A 26 -1.17 -2.88 -12.05
C SER A 26 -2.26 -2.04 -12.71
N PHE A 27 -2.16 -0.72 -12.61
CA PHE A 27 -3.11 0.15 -13.30
C PHE A 27 -3.15 -0.09 -14.81
N GLY A 28 -2.00 -0.28 -15.45
CA GLY A 28 -1.92 -0.60 -16.89
C GLY A 28 -2.54 -1.95 -17.24
N GLU A 29 -2.31 -2.97 -16.41
CA GLU A 29 -2.95 -4.28 -16.56
C GLU A 29 -4.46 -4.21 -16.34
N TYR A 30 -4.93 -3.46 -15.32
CA TYR A 30 -6.35 -3.19 -15.10
C TYR A 30 -7.02 -2.60 -16.35
N LEU A 31 -6.43 -1.57 -16.95
CA LEU A 31 -6.95 -0.98 -18.19
C LEU A 31 -6.99 -2.00 -19.34
N THR A 32 -5.99 -2.86 -19.43
CA THR A 32 -5.91 -3.92 -20.44
C THR A 32 -7.00 -4.98 -20.24
N PHE A 33 -7.23 -5.41 -19.00
CA PHE A 33 -8.31 -6.33 -18.66
C PHE A 33 -9.68 -5.72 -18.96
N LYS A 34 -9.90 -4.46 -18.54
CA LYS A 34 -11.16 -3.76 -18.76
C LYS A 34 -11.55 -3.65 -20.23
N LYS A 35 -10.57 -3.44 -21.12
CA LYS A 35 -10.80 -3.40 -22.59
C LYS A 35 -11.43 -4.67 -23.16
N GLN A 36 -11.35 -5.81 -22.46
CA GLN A 36 -11.93 -7.06 -22.93
C GLN A 36 -13.46 -7.12 -22.78
N TYR A 37 -14.06 -6.32 -21.89
CA TYR A 37 -15.48 -6.40 -21.58
C TYR A 37 -16.19 -5.05 -21.51
N ALA A 38 -15.47 -3.93 -21.55
CA ALA A 38 -16.05 -2.59 -21.48
C ALA A 38 -15.19 -1.55 -22.19
N ALA A 39 -15.80 -0.43 -22.53
CA ALA A 39 -15.06 0.76 -22.96
C ALA A 39 -14.19 1.27 -21.81
N VAL A 40 -12.98 1.69 -22.12
CA VAL A 40 -12.06 2.33 -21.20
C VAL A 40 -12.07 3.83 -21.43
N GLY A 41 -12.36 4.58 -20.38
CA GLY A 41 -12.29 6.03 -20.41
C GLY A 41 -10.85 6.56 -20.39
N GLU A 42 -10.70 7.86 -20.25
CA GLU A 42 -9.40 8.49 -20.08
C GLU A 42 -8.70 7.97 -18.82
N PRO A 43 -7.39 7.65 -18.88
CA PRO A 43 -6.67 7.04 -17.75
C PRO A 43 -6.82 7.79 -16.44
N ARG A 44 -6.83 9.13 -16.45
CA ARG A 44 -7.00 9.92 -15.22
C ARG A 44 -8.37 9.73 -14.57
N GLN A 45 -9.43 9.51 -15.36
CA GLN A 45 -10.77 9.19 -14.86
C GLN A 45 -10.86 7.75 -14.37
N GLU A 46 -10.19 6.82 -15.07
CA GLU A 46 -10.14 5.41 -14.68
C GLU A 46 -9.36 5.15 -13.40
N LEU A 47 -8.43 6.01 -13.03
CA LEU A 47 -7.68 5.90 -11.78
C LEU A 47 -8.58 5.85 -10.55
N ALA A 48 -9.64 6.67 -10.52
CA ALA A 48 -10.59 6.66 -9.39
C ALA A 48 -11.32 5.31 -9.28
N ASN A 49 -11.67 4.69 -10.41
CA ASN A 49 -12.25 3.34 -10.44
C ASN A 49 -11.25 2.30 -9.94
N TYR A 50 -10.01 2.36 -10.41
CA TYR A 50 -8.95 1.44 -10.01
C TYR A 50 -8.65 1.52 -8.50
N ILE A 51 -8.54 2.73 -7.94
CA ILE A 51 -8.35 2.93 -6.50
C ILE A 51 -9.48 2.28 -5.70
N ARG A 52 -10.73 2.39 -6.18
CA ARG A 52 -11.92 1.89 -5.49
C ARG A 52 -12.15 0.41 -5.67
N LEU A 53 -11.98 -0.11 -6.89
CA LEU A 53 -12.31 -1.48 -7.26
C LEU A 53 -11.11 -2.43 -7.13
N GLY A 54 -9.89 -1.88 -7.05
CA GLY A 54 -8.65 -2.64 -6.92
C GLY A 54 -8.23 -3.36 -8.20
N GLY A 55 -7.26 -4.25 -8.05
CA GLY A 55 -6.64 -5.01 -9.14
C GLY A 55 -6.72 -6.53 -8.97
N PHE A 56 -7.64 -7.08 -8.16
CA PHE A 56 -7.80 -8.54 -8.14
C PHE A 56 -8.26 -9.06 -9.50
N PRO A 57 -7.49 -9.95 -10.19
CA PRO A 57 -7.86 -10.42 -11.52
C PRO A 57 -9.27 -11.00 -11.61
N ALA A 58 -9.73 -11.69 -10.56
CA ALA A 58 -11.06 -12.31 -10.51
C ALA A 58 -12.21 -11.29 -10.64
N THR A 59 -11.99 -10.04 -10.24
CA THR A 59 -13.00 -8.97 -10.34
C THR A 59 -13.01 -8.26 -11.69
N HIS A 60 -12.09 -8.62 -12.60
CA HIS A 60 -11.92 -7.99 -13.91
C HIS A 60 -11.99 -8.98 -15.08
N LEU A 61 -12.58 -10.16 -14.88
CA LEU A 61 -12.78 -11.13 -15.94
C LEU A 61 -13.97 -10.81 -16.86
N ARG A 62 -14.91 -10.03 -16.36
CA ARG A 62 -16.10 -9.52 -17.07
C ARG A 62 -16.60 -8.25 -16.40
N SER A 63 -17.64 -7.65 -16.97
CA SER A 63 -18.32 -6.53 -16.29
C SER A 63 -19.06 -7.06 -15.06
N PHE A 64 -18.65 -6.58 -13.90
CA PHE A 64 -19.31 -6.76 -12.61
C PHE A 64 -19.77 -5.41 -12.08
N SER A 65 -20.89 -5.39 -11.35
CA SER A 65 -21.27 -4.25 -10.54
C SER A 65 -20.29 -4.06 -9.36
N GLN A 66 -20.26 -2.87 -8.78
CA GLN A 66 -19.42 -2.60 -7.61
C GLN A 66 -19.73 -3.54 -6.44
N ASP A 67 -20.99 -3.87 -6.21
CA ASP A 67 -21.42 -4.76 -5.12
C ASP A 67 -20.97 -6.19 -5.34
N GLU A 68 -21.02 -6.68 -6.59
CA GLU A 68 -20.47 -7.99 -6.96
C GLU A 68 -18.95 -8.02 -6.73
N ILE A 69 -18.22 -6.99 -7.14
CA ILE A 69 -16.76 -6.87 -6.91
C ILE A 69 -16.46 -6.94 -5.41
N TYR A 70 -17.15 -6.16 -4.59
CA TYR A 70 -16.91 -6.16 -3.15
C TYR A 70 -17.31 -7.49 -2.50
N THR A 71 -18.30 -8.21 -3.04
CA THR A 71 -18.65 -9.55 -2.60
C THR A 71 -17.51 -10.53 -2.90
N ILE A 72 -16.99 -10.53 -4.13
CA ILE A 72 -15.84 -11.37 -4.53
C ILE A 72 -14.62 -11.06 -3.65
N VAL A 73 -14.30 -9.79 -3.45
CA VAL A 73 -13.15 -9.36 -2.63
C VAL A 73 -13.34 -9.78 -1.17
N ARG A 74 -14.56 -9.69 -0.64
CA ARG A 74 -14.87 -10.14 0.73
C ARG A 74 -14.71 -11.65 0.87
N ASP A 75 -15.08 -12.42 -0.14
CA ASP A 75 -14.87 -13.87 -0.16
C ASP A 75 -13.39 -14.24 -0.21
N ILE A 76 -12.58 -13.51 -1.01
CA ILE A 76 -11.11 -13.65 -1.03
C ILE A 76 -10.54 -13.34 0.35
N TYR A 77 -10.95 -12.23 0.97
CA TYR A 77 -10.53 -11.85 2.31
C TYR A 77 -10.90 -12.92 3.35
N ASN A 78 -12.15 -13.35 3.40
CA ASN A 78 -12.63 -14.35 4.34
C ASN A 78 -11.89 -15.68 4.17
N SER A 79 -11.73 -16.15 2.94
CA SER A 79 -10.98 -17.36 2.64
C SER A 79 -9.54 -17.26 3.13
N THR A 80 -8.86 -16.13 2.91
CA THR A 80 -7.49 -15.92 3.36
C THR A 80 -7.40 -15.86 4.88
N ILE A 81 -8.30 -15.14 5.55
CA ILE A 81 -8.32 -15.06 7.03
C ILE A 81 -8.56 -16.44 7.62
N PHE A 82 -9.60 -17.17 7.17
CA PHE A 82 -9.94 -18.45 7.78
C PHE A 82 -8.95 -19.56 7.42
N SER A 83 -8.61 -19.73 6.16
CA SER A 83 -7.78 -20.85 5.70
C SER A 83 -6.31 -20.62 5.98
N ASP A 84 -5.80 -19.44 5.64
CA ASP A 84 -4.37 -19.16 5.68
C ASP A 84 -3.90 -18.62 7.03
N ILE A 85 -4.75 -17.96 7.79
CA ILE A 85 -4.35 -17.40 9.08
C ILE A 85 -4.91 -18.19 10.24
N VAL A 86 -6.25 -18.28 10.36
CA VAL A 86 -6.87 -18.88 11.54
C VAL A 86 -6.59 -20.38 11.63
N LYS A 87 -6.95 -21.14 10.60
CA LYS A 87 -6.82 -22.60 10.60
C LYS A 87 -5.36 -23.04 10.67
N ARG A 88 -4.50 -22.43 9.85
CA ARG A 88 -3.10 -22.83 9.74
C ARG A 88 -2.27 -22.47 10.96
N ASN A 89 -2.52 -21.31 11.58
CA ASN A 89 -1.79 -20.84 12.76
C ASN A 89 -2.53 -21.13 14.07
N GLN A 90 -3.62 -21.89 14.02
CA GLN A 90 -4.45 -22.24 15.20
C GLN A 90 -4.82 -21.03 16.06
N VAL A 91 -5.21 -19.91 15.39
CA VAL A 91 -5.58 -18.69 16.09
C VAL A 91 -6.85 -18.93 16.90
N ARG A 92 -6.75 -18.83 18.23
CA ARG A 92 -7.86 -19.08 19.15
C ARG A 92 -8.80 -17.89 19.33
N LYS A 93 -8.26 -16.67 19.26
CA LYS A 93 -9.00 -15.42 19.50
C LYS A 93 -9.26 -14.71 18.15
N VAL A 94 -10.17 -15.26 17.36
CA VAL A 94 -10.49 -14.76 16.01
C VAL A 94 -11.06 -13.34 16.05
N ASP A 95 -11.87 -13.01 17.06
CA ASP A 95 -12.44 -11.68 17.25
C ASP A 95 -11.37 -10.61 17.50
N GLN A 96 -10.30 -10.96 18.21
CA GLN A 96 -9.15 -10.04 18.37
C GLN A 96 -8.39 -9.84 17.06
N LEU A 97 -8.16 -10.90 16.29
CA LEU A 97 -7.55 -10.80 14.95
C LEU A 97 -8.37 -9.89 14.05
N GLU A 98 -9.69 -10.08 13.97
CA GLU A 98 -10.58 -9.25 13.14
C GLU A 98 -10.51 -7.77 13.52
N ARG A 99 -10.41 -7.45 14.81
CA ARG A 99 -10.27 -6.06 15.28
C ARG A 99 -8.93 -5.46 14.89
N VAL A 100 -7.83 -6.21 15.02
CA VAL A 100 -6.51 -5.78 14.55
C VAL A 100 -6.55 -5.53 13.05
N VAL A 101 -7.21 -6.40 12.27
CA VAL A 101 -7.39 -6.21 10.83
C VAL A 101 -8.14 -4.91 10.53
N LYS A 102 -9.32 -4.71 11.17
CA LYS A 102 -10.15 -3.51 10.95
C LYS A 102 -9.40 -2.23 11.31
N TYR A 103 -8.69 -2.23 12.44
CA TYR A 103 -7.85 -1.09 12.84
C TYR A 103 -6.78 -0.81 11.77
N THR A 104 -6.04 -1.83 11.35
CA THR A 104 -4.96 -1.70 10.36
C THR A 104 -5.49 -1.21 9.01
N PHE A 105 -6.61 -1.76 8.53
CA PHE A 105 -7.23 -1.35 7.27
C PHE A 105 -7.75 0.09 7.32
N ASN A 106 -8.25 0.52 8.49
CA ASN A 106 -8.70 1.90 8.68
C ASN A 106 -7.53 2.90 8.72
N ASN A 107 -6.35 2.45 9.17
CA ASN A 107 -5.15 3.28 9.34
C ASN A 107 -4.09 3.05 8.26
N VAL A 108 -4.46 2.51 7.09
CA VAL A 108 -3.54 2.39 5.93
C VAL A 108 -2.98 3.76 5.58
N GLY A 109 -1.67 3.81 5.31
CA GLY A 109 -0.96 5.06 5.01
C GLY A 109 -0.62 5.93 6.24
N ASN A 110 -1.17 5.63 7.41
CA ASN A 110 -0.80 6.29 8.66
C ASN A 110 0.27 5.49 9.41
N THR A 111 1.16 6.20 10.10
CA THR A 111 2.10 5.56 11.01
C THR A 111 1.40 5.12 12.30
N PHE A 112 1.57 3.88 12.69
CA PHE A 112 1.10 3.39 13.98
C PHE A 112 2.02 2.32 14.57
N SER A 113 1.79 1.94 15.80
CA SER A 113 2.53 0.90 16.51
C SER A 113 1.58 -0.15 17.08
N ALA A 114 2.10 -1.32 17.45
CA ALA A 114 1.31 -2.32 18.17
C ALA A 114 0.71 -1.75 19.45
N LYS A 115 1.42 -0.82 20.12
CA LYS A 115 0.89 -0.10 21.29
C LYS A 115 -0.34 0.73 20.94
N SER A 116 -0.33 1.44 19.80
CA SER A 116 -1.51 2.22 19.37
C SER A 116 -2.74 1.33 19.20
N ILE A 117 -2.57 0.12 18.64
CA ILE A 117 -3.65 -0.87 18.49
C ILE A 117 -4.11 -1.37 19.87
N SER A 118 -3.18 -1.73 20.75
CA SER A 118 -3.49 -2.20 22.10
C SER A 118 -4.25 -1.14 22.90
N ASP A 119 -3.82 0.12 22.84
CA ASP A 119 -4.46 1.24 23.54
C ASP A 119 -5.87 1.50 22.99
N TYR A 120 -6.04 1.44 21.65
CA TYR A 120 -7.36 1.54 21.01
C TYR A 120 -8.32 0.43 21.49
N LEU A 121 -7.87 -0.83 21.47
CA LEU A 121 -8.71 -1.96 21.90
C LEU A 121 -9.00 -1.92 23.40
N LYS A 122 -8.06 -1.41 24.21
CA LYS A 122 -8.28 -1.19 25.64
C LYS A 122 -9.37 -0.15 25.92
N ALA A 123 -9.43 0.90 25.11
CA ALA A 123 -10.52 1.90 25.19
C ALA A 123 -11.89 1.28 24.85
N GLU A 124 -11.93 0.22 24.05
CA GLU A 124 -13.13 -0.59 23.79
C GLU A 124 -13.40 -1.67 24.85
N HIS A 125 -12.77 -1.58 26.03
CA HIS A 125 -12.84 -2.57 27.11
C HIS A 125 -12.35 -3.98 26.73
N ARG A 126 -11.38 -4.05 25.80
CA ARG A 126 -10.77 -5.30 25.35
C ARG A 126 -9.26 -5.21 25.49
N THR A 127 -8.66 -6.20 26.08
CA THR A 127 -7.22 -6.24 26.31
C THR A 127 -6.54 -7.16 25.31
N ILE A 128 -5.48 -6.66 24.69
CA ILE A 128 -4.56 -7.42 23.86
C ILE A 128 -3.14 -6.93 24.18
N ASP A 129 -2.19 -7.84 24.28
CA ASP A 129 -0.79 -7.48 24.45
C ASP A 129 -0.13 -7.13 23.11
N ASN A 130 0.94 -6.33 23.17
CA ASN A 130 1.64 -5.86 21.98
C ASN A 130 2.26 -7.00 21.18
N GLU A 131 2.72 -8.07 21.82
CA GLU A 131 3.33 -9.22 21.15
C GLU A 131 2.28 -9.95 20.30
N THR A 132 1.09 -10.13 20.83
CA THR A 132 -0.05 -10.71 20.09
C THR A 132 -0.42 -9.84 18.88
N VAL A 133 -0.42 -8.50 19.03
CA VAL A 133 -0.66 -7.59 17.89
C VAL A 133 0.40 -7.77 16.82
N TYR A 134 1.70 -7.75 17.19
CA TYR A 134 2.78 -7.98 16.22
C TYR A 134 2.66 -9.34 15.54
N ALA A 135 2.32 -10.41 16.29
CA ALA A 135 2.12 -11.73 15.74
C ALA A 135 0.95 -11.78 14.73
N TYR A 136 -0.12 -11.02 14.95
CA TYR A 136 -1.22 -10.92 13.98
C TYR A 136 -0.82 -10.13 12.74
N LEU A 137 -0.14 -8.99 12.90
CA LEU A 137 0.38 -8.22 11.76
C LEU A 137 1.33 -9.06 10.90
N GLU A 138 2.24 -9.80 11.51
CA GLU A 138 3.15 -10.72 10.80
C GLU A 138 2.40 -11.81 10.02
N LYS A 139 1.32 -12.36 10.60
CA LYS A 139 0.47 -13.35 9.90
C LYS A 139 -0.24 -12.74 8.69
N LEU A 140 -0.72 -11.51 8.82
CA LEU A 140 -1.34 -10.78 7.71
C LEU A 140 -0.34 -10.47 6.58
N GLU A 141 0.91 -10.14 6.92
CA GLU A 141 2.00 -9.97 5.96
C GLU A 141 2.35 -11.30 5.25
N LYS A 142 2.48 -12.39 6.01
CA LYS A 142 2.74 -13.73 5.46
C LYS A 142 1.61 -14.24 4.57
N ALA A 143 0.37 -13.82 4.85
CA ALA A 143 -0.80 -14.10 4.03
C ALA A 143 -0.92 -13.17 2.80
N TYR A 144 0.01 -12.24 2.63
CA TYR A 144 -0.01 -11.22 1.57
C TYR A 144 -1.28 -10.34 1.56
N LEU A 145 -1.87 -10.09 2.73
CA LEU A 145 -2.94 -9.09 2.88
C LEU A 145 -2.36 -7.71 3.16
N LEU A 146 -1.20 -7.66 3.83
CA LEU A 146 -0.49 -6.44 4.20
C LEU A 146 0.94 -6.42 3.68
N HIS A 147 1.43 -5.23 3.46
CA HIS A 147 2.83 -4.90 3.25
C HIS A 147 3.29 -3.93 4.32
N ARG A 148 4.35 -4.27 5.03
CA ARG A 148 5.00 -3.38 5.99
C ARG A 148 5.94 -2.44 5.25
N CYS A 149 5.84 -1.15 5.52
CA CYS A 149 6.74 -0.13 5.03
C CYS A 149 7.47 0.49 6.23
N SER A 150 8.76 0.18 6.36
CA SER A 150 9.58 0.66 7.45
C SER A 150 9.99 2.11 7.23
N ARG A 151 10.35 2.81 8.30
CA ARG A 151 10.88 4.18 8.22
C ARG A 151 12.39 4.15 8.02
N TYR A 152 12.87 5.04 7.18
CA TYR A 152 14.29 5.26 6.93
C TYR A 152 14.66 6.69 7.29
N ASP A 153 15.60 6.85 8.22
CA ASP A 153 16.15 8.15 8.58
C ASP A 153 17.18 8.58 7.54
N LEU A 154 16.87 9.65 6.81
CA LEU A 154 17.74 10.17 5.75
C LEU A 154 19.02 10.81 6.30
N GLN A 155 18.97 11.36 7.52
CA GLN A 155 20.13 11.98 8.18
C GLN A 155 21.01 10.91 8.83
N GLY A 156 20.40 10.00 9.62
CA GLY A 156 21.11 8.89 10.27
C GLY A 156 21.48 7.76 9.32
N LYS A 157 20.87 7.70 8.14
CA LYS A 157 21.05 6.65 7.12
C LYS A 157 20.76 5.23 7.67
N GLU A 158 19.75 5.12 8.50
CA GLU A 158 19.38 3.87 9.16
C GLU A 158 17.87 3.59 9.14
N LEU A 159 17.52 2.31 9.23
CA LEU A 159 16.13 1.89 9.37
C LEU A 159 15.66 2.07 10.82
N LEU A 160 14.54 2.75 10.99
CA LEU A 160 13.92 2.93 12.29
C LEU A 160 13.02 1.73 12.65
N LYS A 161 13.05 1.32 13.92
CA LYS A 161 12.33 0.12 14.40
C LYS A 161 10.88 0.40 14.82
N THR A 162 10.42 1.63 14.74
CA THR A 162 9.11 2.02 15.26
C THR A 162 8.36 2.94 14.30
N GLN A 163 7.05 3.02 14.46
CA GLN A 163 6.17 3.88 13.65
C GLN A 163 6.21 3.52 12.15
N GLU A 164 5.91 2.27 11.87
CA GLU A 164 5.80 1.76 10.50
C GLU A 164 4.45 2.15 9.88
N LYS A 165 4.39 2.26 8.56
CA LYS A 165 3.12 2.26 7.82
C LYS A 165 2.83 0.85 7.30
N PHE A 166 1.54 0.59 7.12
CA PHE A 166 1.09 -0.63 6.46
C PHE A 166 0.23 -0.29 5.26
N TYR A 167 0.48 -0.99 4.16
CA TYR A 167 -0.27 -0.88 2.93
C TYR A 167 -0.94 -2.21 2.62
N LEU A 168 -2.12 -2.15 2.00
CA LEU A 168 -2.86 -3.34 1.59
C LEU A 168 -2.27 -3.91 0.30
N ALA A 169 -2.37 -5.22 0.14
CA ALA A 169 -2.04 -5.88 -1.12
C ALA A 169 -2.95 -5.46 -2.28
N ASP A 170 -4.13 -4.94 -1.94
CA ASP A 170 -5.10 -4.39 -2.88
C ASP A 170 -6.02 -3.39 -2.18
N THR A 171 -6.27 -2.26 -2.80
CA THR A 171 -7.09 -1.19 -2.20
C THR A 171 -8.55 -1.56 -2.02
N SER A 172 -9.09 -2.45 -2.86
CA SER A 172 -10.48 -2.94 -2.75
C SER A 172 -10.74 -3.68 -1.44
N LEU A 173 -9.73 -4.28 -0.81
CA LEU A 173 -9.85 -4.94 0.50
C LEU A 173 -10.40 -3.99 1.56
N ARG A 174 -9.93 -2.73 1.57
CA ARG A 174 -10.41 -1.73 2.51
C ARG A 174 -11.91 -1.51 2.35
N TYR A 175 -12.33 -1.24 1.12
CA TYR A 175 -13.72 -0.90 0.83
C TYR A 175 -14.67 -2.10 0.97
N ALA A 176 -14.22 -3.30 0.62
CA ALA A 176 -14.99 -4.52 0.82
C ALA A 176 -15.22 -4.88 2.29
N VAL A 177 -14.24 -4.60 3.18
CA VAL A 177 -14.29 -4.97 4.60
C VAL A 177 -14.88 -3.86 5.47
N LEU A 178 -14.54 -2.58 5.20
CA LEU A 178 -14.94 -1.44 6.03
C LEU A 178 -16.09 -0.62 5.43
N GLY A 179 -16.40 -0.81 4.15
CA GLY A 179 -17.29 0.08 3.39
C GLY A 179 -16.54 1.25 2.75
N TYR A 180 -17.17 1.86 1.74
CA TYR A 180 -16.61 3.01 1.05
C TYR A 180 -16.67 4.26 1.92
N ASN A 181 -15.55 4.97 2.01
CA ASN A 181 -15.45 6.29 2.62
C ASN A 181 -14.56 7.20 1.76
N ALA A 182 -15.09 8.32 1.29
CA ALA A 182 -14.39 9.28 0.45
C ALA A 182 -13.14 9.88 1.14
N ASP A 183 -13.18 10.09 2.45
CA ASP A 183 -12.05 10.65 3.22
C ASP A 183 -10.81 9.76 3.22
N THR A 184 -10.93 8.52 2.72
CA THR A 184 -9.85 7.54 2.71
C THR A 184 -9.15 7.41 1.35
N VAL A 185 -9.54 8.21 0.37
CA VAL A 185 -8.99 8.15 -1.00
C VAL A 185 -7.51 8.51 -1.02
N ALA A 186 -7.08 9.53 -0.28
CA ALA A 186 -5.68 9.93 -0.21
C ALA A 186 -4.77 8.78 0.27
N ALA A 187 -5.16 8.07 1.35
CA ALA A 187 -4.42 6.91 1.86
C ALA A 187 -4.41 5.73 0.86
N SER A 188 -5.49 5.56 0.10
CA SER A 188 -5.56 4.54 -0.97
C SER A 188 -4.71 4.93 -2.17
N LEU A 189 -4.54 6.22 -2.43
CA LEU A 189 -3.65 6.75 -3.47
C LEU A 189 -2.17 6.45 -3.14
N GLU A 190 -1.74 6.74 -1.90
CA GLU A 190 -0.41 6.32 -1.44
C GLU A 190 -0.21 4.80 -1.58
N ASN A 191 -1.23 4.00 -1.23
CA ASN A 191 -1.17 2.55 -1.34
C ASN A 191 -0.93 2.07 -2.78
N VAL A 192 -1.59 2.66 -3.77
CA VAL A 192 -1.40 2.33 -5.18
C VAL A 192 0.01 2.66 -5.65
N VAL A 193 0.53 3.84 -5.27
CA VAL A 193 1.90 4.26 -5.59
C VAL A 193 2.94 3.34 -4.92
N TYR A 194 2.73 2.98 -3.65
CA TYR A 194 3.57 2.02 -2.93
C TYR A 194 3.67 0.67 -3.66
N LEU A 195 2.52 0.11 -4.05
CA LEU A 195 2.46 -1.18 -4.76
C LEU A 195 3.16 -1.09 -6.12
N GLU A 196 3.00 0.02 -6.83
CA GLU A 196 3.66 0.22 -8.11
C GLU A 196 5.18 0.28 -7.98
N LEU A 197 5.70 1.04 -7.01
CA LEU A 197 7.13 1.08 -6.73
C LEU A 197 7.69 -0.32 -6.39
N CYS A 198 6.97 -1.07 -5.54
CA CYS A 198 7.35 -2.46 -5.22
C CYS A 198 7.31 -3.37 -6.45
N ARG A 199 6.32 -3.23 -7.34
CA ARG A 199 6.19 -3.99 -8.59
C ARG A 199 7.37 -3.74 -9.52
N ARG A 200 7.86 -2.51 -9.56
CA ARG A 200 9.06 -2.12 -10.33
C ARG A 200 10.38 -2.59 -9.70
N GLY A 201 10.31 -3.32 -8.60
CA GLY A 201 11.48 -3.92 -7.93
C GLY A 201 12.18 -2.99 -6.96
N TYR A 202 11.58 -1.87 -6.60
CA TYR A 202 12.13 -1.00 -5.56
C TYR A 202 11.87 -1.58 -4.15
N THR A 203 12.84 -1.42 -3.28
CA THR A 203 12.64 -1.47 -1.83
C THR A 203 12.15 -0.11 -1.39
N VAL A 204 10.96 -0.07 -0.80
CA VAL A 204 10.27 1.18 -0.46
C VAL A 204 10.23 1.38 1.04
N ASN A 205 10.63 2.54 1.49
CA ASN A 205 10.58 2.97 2.88
C ASN A 205 9.91 4.34 2.99
N ILE A 206 9.40 4.67 4.17
CA ILE A 206 8.96 6.02 4.50
C ILE A 206 10.21 6.84 4.84
N GLY A 207 10.38 8.01 4.25
CA GLY A 207 11.50 8.90 4.54
C GLY A 207 11.24 9.73 5.80
N LYS A 208 12.20 9.73 6.73
CA LYS A 208 12.25 10.72 7.81
C LYS A 208 13.39 11.69 7.52
N ASN A 209 13.10 12.99 7.45
CA ASN A 209 14.08 14.05 7.29
C ASN A 209 13.87 15.11 8.38
N GLY A 210 14.66 15.05 9.45
CA GLY A 210 14.41 15.84 10.67
C GLY A 210 13.03 15.54 11.26
N ASP A 211 12.18 16.55 11.39
CA ASP A 211 10.79 16.43 11.83
C ASP A 211 9.81 16.17 10.67
N GLY A 212 10.29 16.22 9.42
CA GLY A 212 9.49 16.00 8.22
C GLY A 212 9.40 14.52 7.84
N GLU A 213 8.30 14.16 7.19
CA GLU A 213 8.09 12.85 6.59
C GLU A 213 7.99 12.99 5.07
N ILE A 214 8.64 12.09 4.35
CA ILE A 214 8.50 11.89 2.91
C ILE A 214 7.79 10.57 2.71
N ASP A 215 6.76 10.55 1.89
CA ASP A 215 5.93 9.36 1.75
C ASP A 215 6.76 8.16 1.34
N PHE A 216 7.62 8.29 0.33
CA PHE A 216 8.45 7.18 -0.11
C PHE A 216 9.89 7.57 -0.44
N VAL A 217 10.80 6.75 0.07
CA VAL A 217 12.19 6.61 -0.37
C VAL A 217 12.30 5.24 -1.02
N ALA A 218 12.42 5.20 -2.33
CA ALA A 218 12.48 3.95 -3.09
C ALA A 218 13.89 3.71 -3.62
N THR A 219 14.44 2.53 -3.34
CA THR A 219 15.81 2.15 -3.73
C THR A 219 15.81 0.84 -4.51
N ARG A 220 16.58 0.78 -5.59
CA ARG A 220 16.77 -0.41 -6.42
C ARG A 220 18.20 -0.44 -6.93
N GLN A 221 19.02 -1.39 -6.50
CA GLN A 221 20.45 -1.43 -6.82
C GLN A 221 21.15 -0.08 -6.54
N ASN A 222 21.58 0.64 -7.57
CA ASN A 222 22.24 1.96 -7.44
C ASN A 222 21.27 3.13 -7.67
N GLU A 223 20.00 2.85 -7.88
CA GLU A 223 18.96 3.85 -8.10
C GLU A 223 18.29 4.21 -6.78
N LYS A 224 17.97 5.47 -6.63
CA LYS A 224 17.15 5.99 -5.55
C LYS A 224 16.23 7.06 -6.10
N LEU A 225 15.01 7.12 -5.59
CA LEU A 225 14.09 8.21 -5.88
C LEU A 225 13.26 8.54 -4.65
N TYR A 226 12.74 9.75 -4.60
CA TYR A 226 11.88 10.26 -3.55
C TYR A 226 10.52 10.60 -4.13
N VAL A 227 9.47 10.20 -3.45
CA VAL A 227 8.10 10.42 -3.92
C VAL A 227 7.27 10.99 -2.78
N GLN A 228 6.57 12.07 -3.08
CA GLN A 228 5.50 12.64 -2.27
C GLN A 228 4.18 12.46 -3.03
N VAL A 229 3.13 12.04 -2.33
CA VAL A 229 1.83 11.73 -2.95
C VAL A 229 0.77 12.61 -2.31
N THR A 230 0.04 13.37 -3.13
CA THR A 230 -1.03 14.23 -2.65
C THR A 230 -2.25 14.14 -3.56
N GLU A 231 -3.45 14.26 -3.00
CA GLU A 231 -4.68 14.27 -3.80
C GLU A 231 -4.81 15.60 -4.55
N ARG A 232 -4.71 16.71 -3.82
CA ARG A 232 -4.83 18.06 -4.36
C ARG A 232 -3.94 19.04 -3.63
N ILE A 233 -3.41 20.00 -4.38
CA ILE A 233 -2.77 21.17 -3.82
C ILE A 233 -3.76 22.34 -3.92
N THR A 234 -4.44 22.64 -2.81
CA THR A 234 -5.51 23.65 -2.75
C THR A 234 -5.05 25.00 -2.20
N SER A 235 -3.85 25.08 -1.68
CA SER A 235 -3.30 26.30 -1.10
C SER A 235 -1.76 26.33 -1.21
N GLU A 236 -1.21 27.53 -1.24
CA GLU A 236 0.23 27.76 -1.19
C GLU A 236 0.90 27.08 0.02
N LYS A 237 0.23 27.07 1.17
CA LYS A 237 0.70 26.35 2.37
C LYS A 237 0.81 24.84 2.16
N THR A 238 -0.13 24.24 1.44
CA THR A 238 -0.08 22.82 1.09
C THR A 238 1.03 22.58 0.08
N GLU A 239 1.17 23.47 -0.91
CA GLU A 239 2.23 23.39 -1.90
C GLU A 239 3.62 23.43 -1.24
N CYS A 240 3.91 24.45 -0.44
CA CYS A 240 5.14 24.52 0.31
C CYS A 240 5.40 23.24 1.11
N ARG A 241 4.41 22.71 1.81
CA ARG A 241 4.59 21.50 2.62
C ARG A 241 4.99 20.28 1.79
N GLU A 242 4.44 20.10 0.60
CA GLU A 242 4.72 18.93 -0.25
C GLU A 242 6.08 19.04 -0.97
N TYR A 243 6.50 20.28 -1.33
CA TYR A 243 7.76 20.49 -2.05
C TYR A 243 8.95 20.75 -1.10
N ASP A 244 8.80 21.54 -0.05
CA ASP A 244 9.90 21.94 0.86
C ASP A 244 10.59 20.71 1.46
N ARG A 245 9.85 19.68 1.83
CA ARG A 245 10.42 18.43 2.38
C ARG A 245 11.37 17.74 1.40
N LEU A 246 11.06 17.80 0.10
CA LEU A 246 11.90 17.24 -0.95
C LEU A 246 13.07 18.17 -1.29
N LEU A 247 12.89 19.49 -1.22
CA LEU A 247 13.95 20.48 -1.42
C LEU A 247 15.01 20.42 -0.32
N ASP A 248 14.63 20.10 0.90
CA ASP A 248 15.54 19.91 2.03
C ASP A 248 16.51 18.72 1.85
N ILE A 249 16.21 17.80 0.91
CA ILE A 249 17.10 16.67 0.61
C ILE A 249 18.22 17.14 -0.32
N ARG A 250 19.44 17.22 0.22
CA ARG A 250 20.63 17.69 -0.49
C ARG A 250 21.36 16.57 -1.21
N ASP A 251 20.67 15.89 -2.13
CA ASP A 251 21.27 14.95 -3.06
C ASP A 251 20.67 15.12 -4.47
N ASN A 252 21.28 14.45 -5.46
CA ASN A 252 20.91 14.58 -6.87
C ASN A 252 19.98 13.47 -7.36
N TYR A 253 19.39 12.68 -6.46
CA TYR A 253 18.44 11.66 -6.86
C TYR A 253 17.10 12.26 -7.29
N PRO A 254 16.39 11.65 -8.24
CA PRO A 254 15.10 12.13 -8.71
C PRO A 254 14.09 12.31 -7.57
N LYS A 255 13.34 13.39 -7.64
CA LYS A 255 12.30 13.76 -6.68
C LYS A 255 10.99 14.00 -7.43
N TYR A 256 9.92 13.41 -6.93
CA TYR A 256 8.60 13.44 -7.55
C TYR A 256 7.53 13.91 -6.57
N VAL A 257 6.66 14.82 -7.03
CA VAL A 257 5.37 15.10 -6.41
C VAL A 257 4.28 14.53 -7.33
N LEU A 258 3.55 13.56 -6.84
CA LEU A 258 2.47 12.89 -7.57
C LEU A 258 1.11 13.43 -7.09
N ARG A 259 0.27 13.89 -8.03
CA ARG A 259 -1.02 14.56 -7.76
C ARG A 259 -2.14 13.90 -8.59
N THR A 260 -3.40 14.14 -8.19
CA THR A 260 -4.58 13.70 -8.96
C THR A 260 -5.46 14.84 -9.47
N ASP A 261 -5.14 16.10 -9.14
CA ASP A 261 -5.83 17.25 -9.68
C ASP A 261 -5.41 17.58 -11.13
N ASP A 262 -6.14 18.46 -11.79
CA ASP A 262 -5.94 18.87 -13.18
C ASP A 262 -4.67 19.75 -13.33
N PHE A 263 -3.54 19.13 -13.14
CA PHE A 263 -2.23 19.75 -13.32
C PHE A 263 -1.52 19.16 -14.55
N ALA A 264 -0.99 20.04 -15.39
CA ALA A 264 -0.37 19.62 -16.67
C ALA A 264 1.00 18.95 -16.53
N GLY A 265 1.48 18.77 -15.31
CA GLY A 265 2.87 18.37 -15.06
C GLY A 265 3.83 19.57 -15.06
N GLY A 266 5.03 19.35 -14.58
CA GLY A 266 6.04 20.41 -14.54
C GLY A 266 7.27 20.05 -13.73
N ASN A 267 8.15 21.01 -13.60
CA ASN A 267 9.34 20.94 -12.78
C ASN A 267 9.37 22.15 -11.84
N TYR A 268 9.48 21.89 -10.56
CA TYR A 268 9.63 22.91 -9.53
C TYR A 268 10.97 22.72 -8.83
N GLU A 269 11.94 23.58 -9.12
CA GLU A 269 13.30 23.55 -8.54
C GLU A 269 13.97 22.15 -8.60
N GLY A 270 13.81 21.45 -9.71
CA GLY A 270 14.36 20.10 -9.89
C GLY A 270 13.42 18.95 -9.44
N ILE A 271 12.31 19.26 -8.80
CA ILE A 271 11.28 18.28 -8.44
C ILE A 271 10.32 18.12 -9.61
N GLN A 272 10.14 16.89 -10.08
CA GLN A 272 9.18 16.59 -11.15
C GLN A 272 7.78 16.42 -10.57
N THR A 273 6.80 17.13 -11.14
CA THR A 273 5.39 17.00 -10.78
C THR A 273 4.66 16.27 -11.88
N MET A 274 3.94 15.20 -11.52
CA MET A 274 3.20 14.35 -12.45
C MET A 274 1.82 14.00 -11.91
N HIS A 275 0.89 13.73 -12.82
CA HIS A 275 -0.35 13.07 -12.43
C HIS A 275 -0.09 11.61 -12.06
N VAL A 276 -0.74 11.10 -11.01
CA VAL A 276 -0.54 9.71 -10.54
C VAL A 276 -0.80 8.70 -11.66
N ALA A 277 -1.86 8.87 -12.46
CA ALA A 277 -2.14 7.97 -13.58
C ALA A 277 -0.99 7.90 -14.59
N ASP A 278 -0.39 9.06 -14.90
CA ASP A 278 0.72 9.15 -15.84
C ASP A 278 1.97 8.45 -15.28
N PHE A 279 2.23 8.61 -13.97
CA PHE A 279 3.29 7.88 -13.27
C PHE A 279 3.08 6.36 -13.33
N LEU A 280 1.86 5.88 -13.02
CA LEU A 280 1.53 4.45 -13.01
C LEU A 280 1.65 3.80 -14.40
N LEU A 281 1.48 4.57 -15.48
CA LEU A 281 1.59 4.11 -16.88
C LEU A 281 2.97 4.34 -17.48
N SER A 282 3.83 5.13 -16.83
CA SER A 282 5.17 5.43 -17.34
C SER A 282 6.07 4.19 -17.31
N ALA A 283 6.83 3.99 -18.35
CA ALA A 283 7.90 2.99 -18.42
C ALA A 283 9.28 3.58 -18.07
N ALA A 284 9.35 4.84 -17.65
CA ALA A 284 10.61 5.59 -17.50
C ALA A 284 11.34 5.37 -16.15
N PHE A 285 10.88 4.45 -15.30
CA PHE A 285 11.47 4.18 -13.98
C PHE A 285 11.82 2.73 -13.81
#